data_b974373bdec71770c3e13124b5962164
#
_entry.id   b974373bdec71770c3e13124b5962164
#
_cell.length_a   1.000
_cell.length_b   1.000
_cell.length_c   1.000
_cell.angle_alpha   90.00
_cell.angle_beta   90.00
_cell.angle_gamma   90.00
#
_symmetry.space_group_name_H-M   'P 1'
#
loop_
_entity.id
_entity.type
_entity.pdbx_description
1 polymer ?
#
loop_
_entity_poly.entity_id
_entity_poly.type
_entity_poly.pdbx_seq_one_letter_code
_entity_poly.pdbx_strand_id
1 'polypeptide(L)'
;MTITNRVLVSLSVALLSIGLAACSQDTQNGAESGSSPSSTQSQQEGQSQNTENGGVPAASDVLSDRLISTDNGDGTTTYTYAPAIITTPSTSNQPKENSSEVSWGMSVDVSETMTVSMSLVKPVGGLSVESYAQQIASTVGGSQITNVKVKGAKSANKVILGDGRSVTVVATNGSTILIGSAVSSDGDLFAAEKIVDTMRFGE
;
A
#
# COMPACT_ATOMS: atom_id res chain seq x y z
N MET A 1 23.20 -25.90 -27.89
CA MET A 1 23.36 -25.39 -26.50
C MET A 1 23.10 -23.89 -26.55
N THR A 2 21.83 -23.48 -26.38
CA THR A 2 21.37 -22.10 -26.61
C THR A 2 21.08 -21.48 -25.25
N ILE A 3 21.92 -20.53 -24.86
CA ILE A 3 21.78 -19.80 -23.59
C ILE A 3 20.72 -18.72 -23.81
N THR A 4 19.53 -18.94 -23.27
CA THR A 4 18.45 -17.95 -23.29
C THR A 4 18.70 -16.95 -22.15
N ASN A 5 19.12 -15.74 -22.51
CA ASN A 5 19.24 -14.60 -21.60
C ASN A 5 17.85 -14.25 -21.06
N ARG A 6 17.56 -14.61 -19.82
CA ARG A 6 16.39 -14.15 -19.09
C ARG A 6 16.69 -12.75 -18.55
N VAL A 7 16.22 -11.74 -19.26
CA VAL A 7 16.15 -10.37 -18.72
C VAL A 7 15.03 -10.35 -17.70
N LEU A 8 15.38 -10.44 -16.44
CA LEU A 8 14.49 -10.17 -15.31
C LEU A 8 14.20 -8.66 -15.28
N VAL A 9 13.10 -8.27 -15.90
CA VAL A 9 12.53 -6.94 -15.68
C VAL A 9 11.83 -6.97 -14.32
N SER A 10 12.59 -6.71 -13.28
CA SER A 10 12.02 -6.39 -11.96
C SER A 10 11.36 -5.02 -12.07
N LEU A 11 10.06 -5.01 -12.35
CA LEU A 11 9.25 -3.81 -12.24
C LEU A 11 9.03 -3.58 -10.73
N SER A 12 10.04 -2.99 -10.09
CA SER A 12 9.90 -2.42 -8.77
C SER A 12 8.88 -1.30 -8.90
N VAL A 13 7.67 -1.50 -8.36
CA VAL A 13 6.72 -0.41 -8.12
C VAL A 13 7.39 0.51 -7.11
N ALA A 14 8.21 1.42 -7.63
CA ALA A 14 8.72 2.53 -6.86
C ALA A 14 7.50 3.35 -6.45
N LEU A 15 7.16 3.29 -5.17
CA LEU A 15 6.26 4.26 -4.54
C LEU A 15 6.85 5.64 -4.84
N LEU A 16 6.27 6.33 -5.83
CA LEU A 16 6.58 7.72 -6.11
C LEU A 16 6.22 8.52 -4.86
N SER A 17 7.23 8.85 -4.08
CA SER A 17 7.17 9.91 -3.10
C SER A 17 6.97 11.22 -3.88
N ILE A 18 5.74 11.64 -3.99
CA ILE A 18 5.38 12.93 -4.59
C ILE A 18 5.83 14.01 -3.61
N GLY A 19 7.04 14.53 -3.83
CA GLY A 19 7.48 15.76 -3.22
C GLY A 19 6.62 16.90 -3.72
N LEU A 20 5.71 17.40 -2.88
CA LEU A 20 5.05 18.68 -3.07
C LEU A 20 6.13 19.76 -2.96
N ALA A 21 6.67 20.21 -4.09
CA ALA A 21 7.39 21.46 -4.18
C ALA A 21 6.36 22.60 -3.99
N ALA A 22 6.20 23.05 -2.75
CA ALA A 22 5.55 24.31 -2.47
C ALA A 22 6.45 25.43 -3.00
N CYS A 23 6.04 26.06 -4.09
CA CYS A 23 6.60 27.36 -4.49
C CYS A 23 6.25 28.40 -3.43
N SER A 24 7.19 28.68 -2.55
CA SER A 24 7.15 29.89 -1.75
C SER A 24 7.88 30.99 -2.53
N GLN A 25 7.13 32.01 -2.92
CA GLN A 25 7.65 33.23 -3.51
C GLN A 25 8.43 34.02 -2.44
N ASP A 26 9.67 34.28 -2.76
CA ASP A 26 10.58 35.13 -2.04
C ASP A 26 10.04 36.56 -1.86
N THR A 27 10.17 37.08 -0.64
CA THR A 27 10.35 38.51 -0.42
C THR A 27 11.55 38.68 0.49
N GLN A 28 12.62 39.28 -0.05
CA GLN A 28 13.84 39.70 0.63
C GLN A 28 13.55 40.68 1.75
N ASN A 29 14.20 40.54 2.90
CA ASN A 29 15.08 41.55 3.47
C ASN A 29 15.71 41.14 4.80
N GLY A 30 17.03 41.29 4.90
CA GLY A 30 17.76 41.95 5.99
C GLY A 30 18.27 41.11 7.15
N ALA A 31 19.54 40.78 7.07
CA ALA A 31 20.62 41.00 8.04
C ALA A 31 20.61 40.39 9.47
N GLU A 32 21.75 39.77 9.71
CA GLU A 32 22.64 39.74 10.89
C GLU A 32 22.41 38.74 12.05
N SER A 33 23.41 37.88 12.15
CA SER A 33 24.32 37.61 13.31
C SER A 33 23.78 36.88 14.55
N GLY A 34 24.44 35.75 14.87
CA GLY A 34 24.77 35.50 16.29
C GLY A 34 24.55 34.09 16.83
N SER A 35 25.63 33.28 16.82
CA SER A 35 26.02 32.39 17.94
C SER A 35 25.20 31.19 18.36
N SER A 36 25.76 30.02 18.14
CA SER A 36 25.64 28.83 19.02
C SER A 36 26.26 29.09 20.40
N PRO A 37 25.89 28.37 21.48
CA PRO A 37 26.30 26.97 21.65
C PRO A 37 25.42 26.03 22.50
N SER A 38 25.69 24.73 22.30
CA SER A 38 25.91 23.64 23.31
C SER A 38 24.78 23.09 24.19
N SER A 39 24.58 21.80 23.97
CA SER A 39 24.47 20.68 24.94
C SER A 39 23.53 20.78 26.13
N THR A 40 22.66 19.77 26.29
CA THR A 40 22.70 18.85 27.47
C THR A 40 21.72 17.68 27.26
N GLN A 41 22.26 16.47 27.44
CA GLN A 41 21.54 15.21 27.66
C GLN A 41 20.74 15.30 28.96
N SER A 42 19.58 14.67 28.98
CA SER A 42 19.06 14.05 30.20
C SER A 42 18.16 12.86 29.85
N GLN A 43 18.65 11.68 30.25
CA GLN A 43 17.86 10.47 30.42
C GLN A 43 16.90 10.69 31.59
N GLN A 44 15.70 10.18 31.49
CA GLN A 44 14.93 9.76 32.65
C GLN A 44 14.01 8.60 32.28
N GLU A 45 14.37 7.45 32.89
CA GLU A 45 13.50 6.30 33.11
C GLU A 45 12.37 6.68 34.07
N GLY A 46 11.20 6.03 33.90
CA GLY A 46 10.22 6.08 34.99
C GLY A 46 8.84 5.57 34.66
N GLN A 47 8.64 4.27 34.85
CA GLN A 47 7.49 3.64 35.54
C GLN A 47 6.08 3.68 34.93
N SER A 48 5.64 2.44 34.69
CA SER A 48 4.27 1.92 34.75
C SER A 48 3.36 2.63 35.75
N GLN A 49 2.17 2.98 35.32
CA GLN A 49 0.98 2.83 36.17
C GLN A 49 -0.22 2.36 35.35
N ASN A 50 -0.64 1.16 35.72
CA ASN A 50 -1.87 0.50 35.36
C ASN A 50 -3.05 1.30 35.94
N THR A 51 -4.02 1.68 35.13
CA THR A 51 -5.35 2.04 35.63
C THR A 51 -6.39 1.47 34.69
N GLU A 52 -7.00 0.36 35.12
CA GLU A 52 -8.23 -0.17 34.57
C GLU A 52 -9.32 0.92 34.66
N ASN A 53 -9.89 1.26 33.53
CA ASN A 53 -11.23 1.83 33.46
C ASN A 53 -11.90 1.31 32.19
N GLY A 54 -12.93 0.46 32.41
CA GLY A 54 -13.72 -0.16 31.36
C GLY A 54 -14.51 0.88 30.57
N GLY A 55 -13.95 1.27 29.43
CA GLY A 55 -14.63 1.94 28.36
C GLY A 55 -14.49 1.05 27.13
N VAL A 56 -15.61 0.72 26.49
CA VAL A 56 -15.62 0.06 25.17
C VAL A 56 -14.72 0.90 24.25
N PRO A 57 -13.61 0.36 23.72
CA PRO A 57 -12.82 1.14 22.78
C PRO A 57 -13.68 1.38 21.54
N ALA A 58 -13.95 2.65 21.25
CA ALA A 58 -14.35 3.04 19.91
C ALA A 58 -13.38 2.41 18.93
N ALA A 59 -13.87 1.86 17.83
CA ALA A 59 -13.07 1.24 16.78
C ALA A 59 -11.88 2.16 16.50
N SER A 60 -10.71 1.75 16.97
CA SER A 60 -9.53 2.57 16.89
C SER A 60 -9.09 2.64 15.44
N ASP A 61 -9.00 3.86 14.90
CA ASP A 61 -8.35 4.18 13.62
C ASP A 61 -6.83 3.88 13.64
N VAL A 62 -6.40 2.96 14.50
CA VAL A 62 -5.01 2.50 14.57
C VAL A 62 -4.80 1.52 13.44
N LEU A 63 -4.15 2.00 12.39
CA LEU A 63 -3.59 1.13 11.37
C LEU A 63 -2.64 0.17 12.06
N SER A 64 -2.88 -1.14 11.91
CA SER A 64 -1.92 -2.14 12.38
C SER A 64 -0.67 -2.03 11.52
N ASP A 65 0.46 -1.78 12.15
CA ASP A 65 1.79 -1.78 11.51
C ASP A 65 2.33 -3.21 11.31
N ARG A 66 1.51 -4.22 11.65
CA ARG A 66 1.90 -5.63 11.60
C ARG A 66 1.08 -6.39 10.56
N LEU A 67 1.79 -7.03 9.64
CA LEU A 67 1.22 -8.02 8.74
C LEU A 67 0.85 -9.31 9.51
N ILE A 68 -0.36 -9.77 9.30
CA ILE A 68 -0.82 -11.08 9.76
C ILE A 68 -1.09 -11.94 8.53
N SER A 69 -0.48 -13.11 8.45
CA SER A 69 -0.78 -14.11 7.43
C SER A 69 -1.48 -15.31 8.06
N THR A 70 -2.57 -15.76 7.45
CA THR A 70 -3.36 -16.89 7.92
C THR A 70 -3.54 -17.88 6.78
N ASP A 71 -3.05 -19.10 6.96
CA ASP A 71 -3.37 -20.21 6.05
C ASP A 71 -4.81 -20.65 6.30
N ASN A 72 -5.63 -20.64 5.24
CA ASN A 72 -7.04 -20.99 5.33
C ASN A 72 -7.29 -22.51 5.26
N GLY A 73 -6.27 -23.32 4.96
CA GLY A 73 -6.36 -24.77 4.83
C GLY A 73 -7.05 -25.27 3.55
N ASP A 74 -7.44 -24.37 2.65
CA ASP A 74 -8.08 -24.65 1.36
C ASP A 74 -7.16 -24.35 0.15
N GLY A 75 -5.87 -24.20 0.39
CA GLY A 75 -4.89 -23.80 -0.63
C GLY A 75 -4.84 -22.29 -0.83
N THR A 76 -5.41 -21.50 0.09
CA THR A 76 -5.29 -20.04 0.07
C THR A 76 -4.70 -19.49 1.37
N THR A 77 -4.08 -18.31 1.28
CA THR A 77 -3.54 -17.55 2.41
C THR A 77 -4.17 -16.18 2.44
N THR A 78 -4.65 -15.77 3.60
CA THR A 78 -5.16 -14.41 3.83
C THR A 78 -4.09 -13.56 4.49
N TYR A 79 -3.80 -12.42 3.88
CA TYR A 79 -2.92 -11.39 4.41
C TYR A 79 -3.73 -10.21 4.92
N THR A 80 -3.43 -9.76 6.11
CA THR A 80 -4.15 -8.68 6.79
C THR A 80 -3.17 -7.63 7.29
N TYR A 81 -3.34 -6.40 6.81
CA TYR A 81 -2.93 -5.18 7.49
C TYR A 81 -4.20 -4.46 7.89
N ALA A 82 -4.58 -4.51 9.16
CA ALA A 82 -5.85 -3.92 9.57
C ALA A 82 -5.93 -2.43 9.19
N PRO A 83 -6.99 -1.96 8.51
CA PRO A 83 -8.22 -2.72 8.21
C PRO A 83 -8.23 -3.45 6.85
N ALA A 84 -7.13 -3.54 6.11
CA ALA A 84 -7.10 -4.14 4.77
C ALA A 84 -6.84 -5.64 4.80
N ILE A 85 -7.49 -6.35 3.90
CA ILE A 85 -7.41 -7.81 3.75
C ILE A 85 -7.32 -8.16 2.28
N ILE A 86 -6.43 -9.10 1.93
CA ILE A 86 -6.37 -9.76 0.63
C ILE A 86 -6.18 -11.27 0.81
N THR A 87 -6.80 -12.06 -0.05
CA THR A 87 -6.61 -13.52 -0.07
C THR A 87 -5.97 -13.93 -1.39
N THR A 88 -4.94 -14.76 -1.32
CA THR A 88 -4.17 -15.23 -2.47
C THR A 88 -4.09 -16.76 -2.46
N PRO A 89 -3.71 -17.41 -3.54
CA PRO A 89 -3.22 -18.78 -3.49
C PRO A 89 -2.06 -18.90 -2.48
N SER A 90 -2.02 -20.02 -1.74
CA SER A 90 -0.94 -20.30 -0.79
C SER A 90 0.39 -20.49 -1.51
N THR A 91 1.46 -19.99 -0.92
CA THR A 91 2.82 -20.10 -1.44
C THR A 91 3.80 -20.33 -0.28
N SER A 92 4.92 -20.98 -0.56
CA SER A 92 6.03 -21.09 0.39
C SER A 92 6.87 -19.82 0.50
N ASN A 93 6.67 -18.86 -0.42
CA ASN A 93 7.39 -17.60 -0.40
C ASN A 93 6.92 -16.72 0.76
N GLN A 94 7.87 -16.13 1.44
CA GLN A 94 7.55 -15.17 2.51
C GLN A 94 7.20 -13.81 1.92
N PRO A 95 6.18 -13.13 2.44
CA PRO A 95 5.88 -11.76 2.03
C PRO A 95 7.04 -10.82 2.40
N LYS A 96 7.33 -9.89 1.51
CA LYS A 96 8.25 -8.78 1.73
C LYS A 96 7.44 -7.59 2.20
N GLU A 97 7.71 -7.12 3.40
CA GLU A 97 7.04 -5.97 3.98
C GLU A 97 7.80 -4.68 3.67
N ASN A 98 7.07 -3.60 3.52
CA ASN A 98 7.59 -2.24 3.43
C ASN A 98 6.71 -1.30 4.25
N SER A 99 7.33 -0.28 4.84
CA SER A 99 6.62 0.73 5.60
C SER A 99 7.29 2.09 5.49
N SER A 100 6.49 3.12 5.63
CA SER A 100 6.90 4.52 5.76
C SER A 100 5.98 5.21 6.77
N GLU A 101 6.19 6.48 7.03
CA GLU A 101 5.33 7.27 7.95
C GLU A 101 3.86 7.34 7.50
N VAL A 102 3.61 7.17 6.20
CA VAL A 102 2.27 7.35 5.59
C VAL A 102 1.74 6.11 4.88
N SER A 103 2.53 5.04 4.79
CA SER A 103 2.10 3.82 4.09
C SER A 103 2.69 2.56 4.71
N TRP A 104 1.92 1.48 4.64
CA TRP A 104 2.32 0.12 4.98
C TRP A 104 1.94 -0.80 3.84
N GLY A 105 2.78 -1.75 3.52
CA GLY A 105 2.50 -2.63 2.42
C GLY A 105 3.27 -3.94 2.49
N MET A 106 2.83 -4.87 1.66
CA MET A 106 3.49 -6.14 1.44
C MET A 106 3.50 -6.48 -0.04
N SER A 107 4.44 -7.32 -0.45
CA SER A 107 4.40 -8.04 -1.72
C SER A 107 4.80 -9.49 -1.51
N VAL A 108 4.17 -10.39 -2.26
CA VAL A 108 4.45 -11.82 -2.22
C VAL A 108 4.38 -12.42 -3.62
N ASP A 109 5.34 -13.28 -3.96
CA ASP A 109 5.31 -14.06 -5.19
C ASP A 109 4.47 -15.32 -4.93
N VAL A 110 3.24 -15.35 -5.44
CA VAL A 110 2.30 -16.48 -5.26
C VAL A 110 2.58 -17.62 -6.24
N SER A 111 3.32 -17.32 -7.31
CA SER A 111 3.86 -18.30 -8.26
C SER A 111 5.12 -17.73 -8.92
N GLU A 112 5.75 -18.50 -9.82
CA GLU A 112 6.90 -18.04 -10.63
C GLU A 112 6.52 -16.88 -11.57
N THR A 113 5.25 -16.73 -11.90
CA THR A 113 4.74 -15.76 -12.88
C THR A 113 3.84 -14.70 -12.27
N MET A 114 3.44 -14.82 -11.00
CA MET A 114 2.48 -13.91 -10.37
C MET A 114 3.01 -13.32 -9.07
N THR A 115 3.06 -12.01 -9.01
CA THR A 115 3.35 -11.23 -7.80
C THR A 115 2.11 -10.46 -7.37
N VAL A 116 1.79 -10.53 -6.09
CA VAL A 116 0.68 -9.80 -5.47
C VAL A 116 1.23 -8.79 -4.48
N SER A 117 0.67 -7.60 -4.48
CA SER A 117 0.99 -6.56 -3.50
C SER A 117 -0.26 -5.94 -2.91
N MET A 118 -0.16 -5.50 -1.67
CA MET A 118 -1.18 -4.75 -0.96
C MET A 118 -0.53 -3.61 -0.20
N SER A 119 -1.07 -2.42 -0.29
CA SER A 119 -0.60 -1.25 0.45
C SER A 119 -1.75 -0.47 1.05
N LEU A 120 -1.58 -0.04 2.28
CA LEU A 120 -2.42 0.93 2.97
C LEU A 120 -1.73 2.28 2.98
N VAL A 121 -2.45 3.31 2.59
CA VAL A 121 -1.93 4.68 2.54
C VAL A 121 -2.84 5.59 3.35
N LYS A 122 -2.25 6.41 4.23
CA LYS A 122 -2.98 7.52 4.85
C LYS A 122 -3.26 8.58 3.78
N PRO A 123 -4.50 9.03 3.61
CA PRO A 123 -4.79 10.09 2.64
C PRO A 123 -4.01 11.35 3.01
N VAL A 124 -3.20 11.83 2.09
CA VAL A 124 -2.46 13.09 2.22
C VAL A 124 -3.00 14.05 1.18
N GLY A 125 -3.37 15.26 1.57
CA GLY A 125 -3.67 16.33 0.61
C GLY A 125 -4.95 16.18 -0.21
N GLY A 126 -5.94 15.41 0.26
CA GLY A 126 -7.26 15.33 -0.40
C GLY A 126 -7.28 14.52 -1.70
N LEU A 127 -6.29 13.68 -1.96
CA LEU A 127 -6.29 12.78 -3.12
C LEU A 127 -7.46 11.80 -3.05
N SER A 128 -8.23 11.72 -4.13
CA SER A 128 -9.36 10.80 -4.25
C SER A 128 -8.91 9.43 -4.81
N VAL A 129 -9.77 8.43 -4.69
CA VAL A 129 -9.58 7.12 -5.33
C VAL A 129 -9.43 7.27 -6.83
N GLU A 130 -10.20 8.17 -7.45
CA GLU A 130 -10.10 8.48 -8.89
C GLU A 130 -8.73 9.04 -9.25
N SER A 131 -8.20 9.98 -8.46
CA SER A 131 -6.88 10.57 -8.71
C SER A 131 -5.77 9.52 -8.65
N TYR A 132 -5.82 8.61 -7.67
CA TYR A 132 -4.88 7.49 -7.59
C TYR A 132 -5.02 6.54 -8.78
N ALA A 133 -6.26 6.16 -9.14
CA ALA A 133 -6.51 5.29 -10.28
C ALA A 133 -6.02 5.91 -11.60
N GLN A 134 -6.26 7.20 -11.82
CA GLN A 134 -5.76 7.94 -13.00
C GLN A 134 -4.23 8.00 -13.03
N GLN A 135 -3.59 8.22 -11.89
CA GLN A 135 -2.14 8.25 -11.80
C GLN A 135 -1.54 6.89 -12.17
N ILE A 136 -2.10 5.79 -11.63
CA ILE A 136 -1.67 4.44 -11.98
C ILE A 136 -1.90 4.16 -13.47
N ALA A 137 -3.08 4.47 -13.99
CA ALA A 137 -3.42 4.26 -15.39
C ALA A 137 -2.52 5.05 -16.35
N SER A 138 -2.05 6.21 -15.95
CA SER A 138 -1.16 7.06 -16.76
C SER A 138 0.24 6.49 -16.94
N THR A 139 0.63 5.50 -16.12
CA THR A 139 1.97 4.87 -16.20
C THR A 139 2.13 4.00 -17.44
N VAL A 140 1.03 3.44 -17.96
CA VAL A 140 1.02 2.57 -19.14
C VAL A 140 -0.13 3.01 -20.07
N GLY A 141 0.20 3.34 -21.31
CA GLY A 141 -0.81 3.71 -22.31
C GLY A 141 -1.80 2.57 -22.58
N GLY A 142 -3.05 2.92 -22.87
CA GLY A 142 -4.13 1.95 -23.13
C GLY A 142 -4.76 1.35 -21.89
N SER A 143 -4.41 1.84 -20.69
CA SER A 143 -5.00 1.39 -19.42
C SER A 143 -6.49 1.72 -19.32
N GLN A 144 -7.24 0.86 -18.65
CA GLN A 144 -8.68 0.99 -18.44
C GLN A 144 -8.98 1.19 -16.96
N ILE A 145 -9.87 2.13 -16.64
CA ILE A 145 -10.35 2.37 -15.28
C ILE A 145 -11.85 2.03 -15.24
N THR A 146 -12.23 1.22 -14.26
CA THR A 146 -13.62 0.80 -14.04
C THR A 146 -13.98 0.98 -12.57
N ASN A 147 -15.17 1.55 -12.32
CA ASN A 147 -15.71 1.62 -10.96
C ASN A 147 -16.14 0.22 -10.51
N VAL A 148 -15.72 -0.20 -9.31
CA VAL A 148 -16.01 -1.52 -8.76
C VAL A 148 -16.51 -1.42 -7.31
N LYS A 149 -17.08 -2.51 -6.81
CA LYS A 149 -17.48 -2.62 -5.40
C LYS A 149 -16.45 -3.44 -4.64
N VAL A 150 -15.92 -2.87 -3.58
CA VAL A 150 -15.04 -3.54 -2.61
C VAL A 150 -15.74 -3.55 -1.26
N LYS A 151 -15.81 -4.72 -0.60
CA LYS A 151 -16.49 -4.84 0.71
C LYS A 151 -15.83 -3.91 1.72
N GLY A 152 -16.63 -3.13 2.44
CA GLY A 152 -16.16 -2.15 3.43
C GLY A 152 -15.62 -0.85 2.84
N ALA A 153 -15.59 -0.70 1.52
CA ALA A 153 -15.17 0.55 0.87
C ALA A 153 -16.36 1.50 0.62
N LYS A 154 -16.09 2.81 0.70
CA LYS A 154 -17.00 3.87 0.25
C LYS A 154 -16.93 4.09 -1.25
N SER A 155 -15.75 3.96 -1.83
CA SER A 155 -15.53 4.01 -3.27
C SER A 155 -14.33 3.14 -3.66
N ALA A 156 -14.33 2.62 -4.88
CA ALA A 156 -13.24 1.84 -5.43
C ALA A 156 -13.21 1.88 -6.95
N ASN A 157 -12.00 1.88 -7.51
CA ASN A 157 -11.72 1.75 -8.92
C ASN A 157 -10.78 0.58 -9.18
N LYS A 158 -11.04 -0.17 -10.25
CA LYS A 158 -10.13 -1.18 -10.80
C LYS A 158 -9.43 -0.57 -12.01
N VAL A 159 -8.12 -0.74 -12.07
CA VAL A 159 -7.27 -0.33 -13.19
C VAL A 159 -6.67 -1.58 -13.81
N ILE A 160 -6.92 -1.80 -15.09
CA ILE A 160 -6.23 -2.80 -15.90
C ILE A 160 -5.20 -2.04 -16.73
N LEU A 161 -3.93 -2.35 -16.53
CA LEU A 161 -2.87 -1.67 -17.29
C LEU A 161 -2.88 -2.09 -18.76
N GLY A 162 -2.49 -1.18 -19.64
CA GLY A 162 -2.56 -1.39 -21.09
C GLY A 162 -1.63 -2.47 -21.63
N ASP A 163 -0.68 -2.96 -20.84
CA ASP A 163 0.15 -4.12 -21.15
C ASP A 163 -0.57 -5.47 -20.97
N GLY A 164 -1.79 -5.46 -20.39
CA GLY A 164 -2.59 -6.65 -20.14
C GLY A 164 -1.99 -7.61 -19.11
N ARG A 165 -1.07 -7.16 -18.27
CA ARG A 165 -0.36 -7.98 -17.29
C ARG A 165 -0.63 -7.62 -15.84
N SER A 166 -1.23 -6.48 -15.61
CA SER A 166 -1.42 -5.95 -14.27
C SER A 166 -2.83 -5.47 -14.03
N VAL A 167 -3.37 -5.87 -12.89
CA VAL A 167 -4.64 -5.38 -12.35
C VAL A 167 -4.39 -4.74 -11.01
N THR A 168 -4.91 -3.55 -10.82
CA THR A 168 -4.82 -2.82 -9.55
C THR A 168 -6.21 -2.38 -9.11
N VAL A 169 -6.52 -2.58 -7.84
CA VAL A 169 -7.72 -1.99 -7.21
C VAL A 169 -7.28 -0.92 -6.24
N VAL A 170 -7.89 0.25 -6.35
CA VAL A 170 -7.75 1.36 -5.42
C VAL A 170 -9.09 1.57 -4.74
N ALA A 171 -9.13 1.49 -3.43
CA ALA A 171 -10.36 1.60 -2.65
C ALA A 171 -10.15 2.47 -1.41
N THR A 172 -11.22 3.10 -0.91
CA THR A 172 -11.16 3.84 0.36
C THR A 172 -12.38 3.54 1.23
N ASN A 173 -12.16 3.41 2.53
CA ASN A 173 -13.22 3.40 3.54
C ASN A 173 -13.56 4.82 4.06
N GLY A 174 -12.84 5.84 3.59
CA GLY A 174 -12.95 7.24 3.98
C GLY A 174 -11.83 7.72 4.92
N SER A 175 -11.14 6.81 5.61
CA SER A 175 -10.02 7.11 6.51
C SER A 175 -8.69 6.67 5.92
N THR A 176 -8.71 5.65 5.06
CA THR A 176 -7.52 5.02 4.50
C THR A 176 -7.75 4.70 3.03
N ILE A 177 -6.68 4.67 2.25
CA ILE A 177 -6.68 4.18 0.87
C ILE A 177 -5.98 2.83 0.86
N LEU A 178 -6.66 1.84 0.30
CA LEU A 178 -6.16 0.50 0.04
C LEU A 178 -5.82 0.41 -1.44
N ILE A 179 -4.59 0.01 -1.75
CA ILE A 179 -4.12 -0.25 -3.10
C ILE A 179 -3.66 -1.69 -3.15
N GLY A 180 -4.25 -2.50 -3.99
CA GLY A 180 -3.81 -3.86 -4.20
C GLY A 180 -3.62 -4.15 -5.67
N SER A 181 -2.56 -4.85 -5.98
CA SER A 181 -2.18 -5.18 -7.35
C SER A 181 -1.82 -6.64 -7.47
N ALA A 182 -2.16 -7.23 -8.60
CA ALA A 182 -1.61 -8.49 -9.04
C ALA A 182 -0.98 -8.29 -10.42
N VAL A 183 0.26 -8.76 -10.55
CA VAL A 183 1.05 -8.66 -11.78
C VAL A 183 1.38 -10.07 -12.26
N SER A 184 0.99 -10.38 -13.50
CA SER A 184 1.24 -11.65 -14.16
C SER A 184 2.26 -11.48 -15.28
N SER A 185 3.44 -12.10 -15.17
CA SER A 185 4.48 -12.00 -16.20
C SER A 185 4.15 -12.80 -17.46
N ASP A 186 3.26 -13.79 -17.36
CA ASP A 186 2.76 -14.61 -18.48
C ASP A 186 1.46 -14.08 -19.08
N GLY A 187 0.88 -13.01 -18.49
CA GLY A 187 -0.33 -12.37 -18.97
C GLY A 187 -1.65 -13.03 -18.51
N ASP A 188 -1.61 -13.89 -17.49
CA ASP A 188 -2.85 -14.45 -16.91
C ASP A 188 -3.60 -13.38 -16.10
N LEU A 189 -4.25 -12.49 -16.85
CA LEU A 189 -5.04 -11.39 -16.30
C LEU A 189 -6.24 -11.90 -15.48
N PHE A 190 -6.82 -13.05 -15.86
CA PHE A 190 -7.96 -13.61 -15.16
C PHE A 190 -7.62 -14.09 -13.75
N ALA A 191 -6.46 -14.75 -13.59
CA ALA A 191 -5.97 -15.12 -12.26
C ALA A 191 -5.63 -13.89 -11.43
N ALA A 192 -5.01 -12.87 -12.04
CA ALA A 192 -4.71 -11.60 -11.39
C ALA A 192 -5.98 -10.89 -10.89
N GLU A 193 -7.04 -10.81 -11.73
CA GLU A 193 -8.33 -10.23 -11.34
C GLU A 193 -8.97 -10.97 -10.16
N LYS A 194 -9.00 -12.31 -10.21
CA LYS A 194 -9.56 -13.11 -9.10
C LYS A 194 -8.90 -12.79 -7.76
N ILE A 195 -7.59 -12.55 -7.75
CA ILE A 195 -6.86 -12.23 -6.53
C ILE A 195 -7.24 -10.83 -6.02
N VAL A 196 -7.19 -9.81 -6.86
CA VAL A 196 -7.52 -8.45 -6.43
C VAL A 196 -8.99 -8.29 -6.05
N ASP A 197 -9.89 -9.11 -6.61
CA ASP A 197 -11.31 -9.12 -6.28
C ASP A 197 -11.58 -9.70 -4.87
N THR A 198 -10.59 -10.35 -4.23
CA THR A 198 -10.69 -10.76 -2.82
C THR A 198 -10.47 -9.63 -1.83
N MET A 199 -9.96 -8.48 -2.32
CA MET A 199 -9.64 -7.34 -1.46
C MET A 199 -10.89 -6.79 -0.78
N ARG A 200 -10.69 -6.43 0.49
CA ARG A 200 -11.75 -5.83 1.30
C ARG A 200 -11.17 -5.07 2.48
N PHE A 201 -11.99 -4.21 3.06
CA PHE A 201 -11.75 -3.72 4.41
C PHE A 201 -12.42 -4.69 5.41
N GLY A 202 -11.68 -5.01 6.47
CA GLY A 202 -12.21 -5.72 7.64
C GLY A 202 -13.21 -4.84 8.39
N GLU A 203 -14.06 -5.50 9.17
CA GLU A 203 -14.99 -4.86 10.10
C GLU A 203 -14.28 -4.48 11.39
#